data_d6a0ee543002f3b444856a9ff0ec07aa
#
_entry.id   d6a0ee543002f3b444856a9ff0ec07aa
#
_cell.length_a   1.000
_cell.length_b   1.000
_cell.length_c   1.000
_cell.angle_alpha   90.00
_cell.angle_beta   90.00
_cell.angle_gamma   90.00
#
_symmetry.space_group_name_H-M   'P 1'
#
loop_
_entity.id
_entity.type
_entity.pdbx_description
1 polymer ?
#
loop_
_entity_poly.entity_id
_entity_poly.type
_entity_poly.pdbx_seq_one_letter_code
_entity_poly.pdbx_strand_id
1 'polypeptide(L)'
;MADVRVDTIIRGGQVVTSSQVYESSIAITGGKIAAIGPEELLPLADKYIDAAGKFLLPGLIDSHVHLDGHDNYELGSLAAARAGLTTLIPFGSYNLEGDETLPEAINRSKEQFASNALVDFAFHFMLQNRPDILNGLPQALEMGVKSYKMFMTYKKRPWRMCDDDYICNAMEMVASGGGVMQLHCESGNIIEYLENKLIAEGHTHPTDFPRACPDWAEEEAINRAVQMGAATGCPTYVVHLSTHLGLERIKQAQSLGQRVWTETCPQYLLLSDAEMAKVGPLAKIG
;
A
#
# COMPACT_ATOMS: atom_id res chain seq x y z
N MET A 1 9.10 49.27 -5.57
CA MET A 1 8.97 47.96 -4.93
C MET A 1 9.13 46.95 -6.07
N ALA A 2 10.05 46.00 -5.97
CA ALA A 2 10.19 44.98 -6.99
C ALA A 2 8.86 44.24 -7.07
N ASP A 3 8.30 44.09 -8.28
CA ASP A 3 7.10 43.26 -8.51
C ASP A 3 7.41 41.85 -8.07
N VAL A 4 6.88 41.46 -6.91
CA VAL A 4 6.96 40.09 -6.43
C VAL A 4 6.17 39.23 -7.39
N ARG A 5 6.87 38.34 -8.10
CA ARG A 5 6.25 37.41 -9.05
C ARG A 5 6.35 35.98 -8.52
N VAL A 6 5.40 35.17 -8.91
CA VAL A 6 5.40 33.72 -8.66
C VAL A 6 5.56 32.99 -9.99
N ASP A 7 5.97 31.72 -9.95
CA ASP A 7 6.22 30.94 -11.16
C ASP A 7 4.91 30.66 -11.92
N THR A 8 3.87 30.27 -11.18
CA THR A 8 2.60 29.84 -11.79
C THR A 8 1.41 30.24 -10.90
N ILE A 9 0.33 30.69 -11.54
CA ILE A 9 -1.00 30.77 -10.92
C ILE A 9 -1.94 29.81 -11.63
N ILE A 10 -2.60 28.91 -10.86
CA ILE A 10 -3.76 28.16 -11.31
C ILE A 10 -5.00 28.95 -10.88
N ARG A 11 -5.84 29.39 -11.82
CA ARG A 11 -6.92 30.35 -11.55
C ARG A 11 -8.30 29.81 -11.86
N GLY A 12 -9.31 30.34 -11.13
CA GLY A 12 -10.73 30.14 -11.42
C GLY A 12 -11.24 28.71 -11.18
N GLY A 13 -10.51 27.91 -10.39
CA GLY A 13 -10.93 26.56 -10.06
C GLY A 13 -11.62 26.42 -8.71
N GLN A 14 -12.28 25.28 -8.50
CA GLN A 14 -12.86 24.88 -7.22
C GLN A 14 -11.81 24.16 -6.39
N VAL A 15 -11.21 24.85 -5.42
CA VAL A 15 -10.21 24.25 -4.52
C VAL A 15 -10.90 23.30 -3.55
N VAL A 16 -10.46 22.06 -3.52
CA VAL A 16 -11.00 20.99 -2.65
C VAL A 16 -10.04 20.73 -1.51
N THR A 17 -10.53 20.84 -0.29
CA THR A 17 -9.80 20.48 0.94
C THR A 17 -10.54 19.35 1.66
N SER A 18 -10.01 18.87 2.77
CA SER A 18 -10.66 17.84 3.61
C SER A 18 -12.00 18.29 4.22
N SER A 19 -12.28 19.58 4.25
CA SER A 19 -13.46 20.15 4.95
C SER A 19 -14.38 20.98 4.08
N GLN A 20 -13.93 21.44 2.93
CA GLN A 20 -14.71 22.38 2.11
C GLN A 20 -14.26 22.39 0.64
N VAL A 21 -15.16 22.88 -0.21
CA VAL A 21 -14.91 23.19 -1.63
C VAL A 21 -15.27 24.66 -1.84
N TYR A 22 -14.35 25.43 -2.42
CA TYR A 22 -14.57 26.87 -2.66
C TYR A 22 -13.80 27.34 -3.89
N GLU A 23 -14.31 28.34 -4.57
CA GLU A 23 -13.65 28.96 -5.70
C GLU A 23 -12.44 29.78 -5.24
N SER A 24 -11.27 29.54 -5.84
CA SER A 24 -10.04 30.24 -5.52
C SER A 24 -8.98 30.04 -6.59
N SER A 25 -7.87 30.76 -6.45
CA SER A 25 -6.65 30.58 -7.25
C SER A 25 -5.49 30.13 -6.37
N ILE A 26 -4.53 29.43 -6.96
CA ILE A 26 -3.35 28.90 -6.26
C ILE A 26 -2.09 29.49 -6.90
N ALA A 27 -1.28 30.18 -6.09
CA ALA A 27 0.02 30.70 -6.47
C ALA A 27 1.11 29.69 -6.09
N ILE A 28 2.03 29.42 -7.02
CA ILE A 28 3.12 28.42 -6.89
C ILE A 28 4.45 29.10 -7.14
N THR A 29 5.41 28.85 -6.26
CA THR A 29 6.83 29.30 -6.38
C THR A 29 7.75 28.18 -5.94
N GLY A 30 8.77 27.88 -6.75
CA GLY A 30 9.76 26.84 -6.45
C GLY A 30 9.12 25.46 -6.26
N GLY A 31 8.04 25.14 -7.01
CA GLY A 31 7.32 23.90 -6.91
C GLY A 31 6.44 23.75 -5.67
N LYS A 32 6.23 24.82 -4.89
CA LYS A 32 5.42 24.80 -3.66
C LYS A 32 4.27 25.78 -3.75
N ILE A 33 3.15 25.44 -3.11
CA ILE A 33 2.03 26.37 -2.92
C ILE A 33 2.50 27.51 -2.03
N ALA A 34 2.55 28.73 -2.59
CA ALA A 34 2.93 29.94 -1.89
C ALA A 34 1.72 30.62 -1.25
N ALA A 35 0.55 30.62 -1.94
CA ALA A 35 -0.68 31.19 -1.44
C ALA A 35 -1.91 30.55 -2.11
N ILE A 36 -3.05 30.60 -1.42
CA ILE A 36 -4.37 30.27 -1.95
C ILE A 36 -5.28 31.44 -1.62
N GLY A 37 -5.93 32.04 -2.63
CA GLY A 37 -6.81 33.20 -2.43
C GLY A 37 -7.43 33.68 -3.73
N PRO A 38 -8.28 34.74 -3.65
CA PRO A 38 -8.78 35.42 -4.84
C PRO A 38 -7.63 35.89 -5.74
N GLU A 39 -7.78 35.74 -7.07
CA GLU A 39 -6.69 36.03 -8.01
C GLU A 39 -6.18 37.48 -7.88
N GLU A 40 -7.06 38.43 -7.65
CA GLU A 40 -6.74 39.85 -7.52
C GLU A 40 -5.86 40.20 -6.29
N LEU A 41 -5.76 39.27 -5.32
CA LEU A 41 -4.90 39.42 -4.13
C LEU A 41 -3.57 38.67 -4.26
N LEU A 42 -3.39 37.90 -5.32
CA LEU A 42 -2.15 37.16 -5.57
C LEU A 42 -1.13 38.00 -6.35
N PRO A 43 0.17 37.72 -6.21
CA PRO A 43 1.20 38.35 -7.04
C PRO A 43 0.99 38.06 -8.53
N LEU A 44 1.64 38.80 -9.42
CA LEU A 44 1.70 38.47 -10.84
C LEU A 44 2.47 37.13 -11.02
N ALA A 45 2.13 36.36 -12.03
CA ALA A 45 2.81 35.09 -12.34
C ALA A 45 3.48 35.15 -13.72
N ASP A 46 4.50 34.28 -13.91
CA ASP A 46 5.12 34.06 -15.20
C ASP A 46 4.25 33.18 -16.09
N LYS A 47 3.48 32.26 -15.47
CA LYS A 47 2.57 31.34 -16.16
C LYS A 47 1.18 31.35 -15.48
N TYR A 48 0.14 31.30 -16.29
CA TYR A 48 -1.23 31.13 -15.83
C TYR A 48 -1.82 29.84 -16.40
N ILE A 49 -2.49 29.06 -15.53
CA ILE A 49 -3.26 27.86 -15.90
C ILE A 49 -4.74 28.15 -15.59
N ASP A 50 -5.56 28.13 -16.61
CA ASP A 50 -7.02 28.29 -16.47
C ASP A 50 -7.65 26.98 -16.00
N ALA A 51 -8.28 27.02 -14.85
CA ALA A 51 -8.99 25.91 -14.22
C ALA A 51 -10.48 26.18 -14.05
N ALA A 52 -11.05 27.14 -14.78
CA ALA A 52 -12.48 27.44 -14.73
C ALA A 52 -13.33 26.18 -14.95
N GLY A 53 -14.28 25.93 -14.05
CA GLY A 53 -15.15 24.76 -14.07
C GLY A 53 -14.46 23.43 -13.66
N LYS A 54 -13.22 23.45 -13.16
CA LYS A 54 -12.49 22.27 -12.71
C LYS A 54 -12.31 22.26 -11.20
N PHE A 55 -12.21 21.06 -10.63
CA PHE A 55 -11.76 20.89 -9.26
C PHE A 55 -10.22 20.90 -9.19
N LEU A 56 -9.70 21.60 -8.20
CA LEU A 56 -8.28 21.62 -7.85
C LEU A 56 -8.09 20.77 -6.59
N LEU A 57 -7.56 19.59 -6.76
CA LEU A 57 -7.30 18.64 -5.69
C LEU A 57 -5.80 18.49 -5.45
N PRO A 58 -5.38 18.14 -4.24
CA PRO A 58 -4.04 17.54 -4.04
C PRO A 58 -3.87 16.34 -4.97
N GLY A 59 -2.64 16.13 -5.45
CA GLY A 59 -2.33 14.93 -6.20
C GLY A 59 -2.65 13.67 -5.38
N LEU A 60 -3.20 12.66 -6.01
CA LEU A 60 -3.52 11.40 -5.34
C LEU A 60 -2.24 10.63 -5.02
N ILE A 61 -2.28 9.86 -3.94
CA ILE A 61 -1.20 8.97 -3.50
C ILE A 61 -1.74 7.54 -3.53
N ASP A 62 -1.09 6.67 -4.30
CA ASP A 62 -1.35 5.22 -4.22
C ASP A 62 -0.33 4.60 -3.27
N SER A 63 -0.83 4.16 -2.12
CA SER A 63 0.00 3.60 -1.04
C SER A 63 0.13 2.08 -1.10
N HIS A 64 -0.42 1.41 -2.11
CA HIS A 64 -0.31 -0.04 -2.26
C HIS A 64 -0.32 -0.44 -3.74
N VAL A 65 0.84 -0.46 -4.36
CA VAL A 65 0.98 -0.83 -5.77
C VAL A 65 2.14 -1.80 -5.98
N HIS A 66 1.92 -2.79 -6.84
CA HIS A 66 2.93 -3.74 -7.27
C HIS A 66 3.32 -3.46 -8.72
N LEU A 67 4.58 -3.07 -8.94
CA LEU A 67 5.14 -2.73 -10.25
C LEU A 67 6.32 -3.66 -10.62
N ASP A 68 6.38 -4.83 -10.02
CA ASP A 68 7.46 -5.82 -10.12
C ASP A 68 7.10 -7.04 -10.99
N GLY A 69 6.15 -6.88 -11.89
CA GLY A 69 5.66 -7.97 -12.73
C GLY A 69 5.60 -7.60 -14.21
N HIS A 70 4.40 -7.64 -14.77
CA HIS A 70 4.14 -7.28 -16.16
C HIS A 70 4.23 -5.77 -16.42
N ASP A 71 3.96 -4.95 -15.40
CA ASP A 71 4.14 -3.51 -15.43
C ASP A 71 5.53 -3.16 -14.90
N ASN A 72 6.25 -2.34 -15.63
CA ASN A 72 7.50 -1.77 -15.16
C ASN A 72 7.26 -0.40 -14.50
N TYR A 73 8.27 0.12 -13.83
CA TYR A 73 8.18 1.40 -13.13
C TYR A 73 7.85 2.57 -14.06
N GLU A 74 8.31 2.56 -15.31
CA GLU A 74 8.03 3.60 -16.29
C GLU A 74 6.54 3.60 -16.69
N LEU A 75 6.01 2.47 -17.14
CA LEU A 75 4.61 2.35 -17.55
C LEU A 75 3.64 2.55 -16.39
N GLY A 76 3.94 1.98 -15.22
CA GLY A 76 3.11 2.14 -14.04
C GLY A 76 3.05 3.59 -13.57
N SER A 77 4.20 4.29 -13.51
CA SER A 77 4.23 5.71 -13.13
C SER A 77 3.61 6.63 -14.18
N LEU A 78 3.72 6.29 -15.47
CA LEU A 78 3.03 7.01 -16.56
C LEU A 78 1.50 6.88 -16.44
N ALA A 79 1.01 5.65 -16.17
CA ALA A 79 -0.41 5.42 -15.95
C ALA A 79 -0.92 6.19 -14.73
N ALA A 80 -0.17 6.15 -13.63
CA ALA A 80 -0.43 6.90 -12.42
C ALA A 80 -0.54 8.41 -12.69
N ALA A 81 0.47 9.00 -13.34
CA ALA A 81 0.48 10.43 -13.68
C ALA A 81 -0.74 10.83 -14.52
N ARG A 82 -1.13 10.00 -15.50
CA ARG A 82 -2.32 10.24 -16.34
C ARG A 82 -3.63 10.14 -15.58
N ALA A 83 -3.67 9.36 -14.50
CA ALA A 83 -4.82 9.22 -13.62
C ALA A 83 -4.87 10.28 -12.51
N GLY A 84 -3.88 11.18 -12.42
CA GLY A 84 -3.82 12.22 -11.39
C GLY A 84 -3.14 11.80 -10.09
N LEU A 85 -2.47 10.64 -10.07
CA LEU A 85 -1.59 10.25 -8.98
C LEU A 85 -0.25 10.99 -9.14
N THR A 86 0.25 11.56 -8.06
CA THR A 86 1.52 12.30 -8.04
C THR A 86 2.57 11.60 -7.18
N THR A 87 2.16 10.58 -6.44
CA THR A 87 3.05 9.78 -5.59
C THR A 87 2.62 8.31 -5.59
N LEU A 88 3.58 7.42 -5.73
CA LEU A 88 3.40 5.99 -5.58
C LEU A 88 4.22 5.44 -4.42
N ILE A 89 3.68 4.46 -3.70
CA ILE A 89 4.43 3.74 -2.67
C ILE A 89 4.42 2.24 -3.05
N PRO A 90 5.29 1.83 -3.98
CA PRO A 90 5.38 0.43 -4.38
C PRO A 90 6.08 -0.43 -3.32
N PHE A 91 5.91 -1.73 -3.46
CA PHE A 91 6.63 -2.72 -2.68
C PHE A 91 7.97 -3.06 -3.36
N GLY A 92 9.06 -2.74 -2.68
CA GLY A 92 10.36 -3.28 -3.03
C GLY A 92 10.46 -4.76 -2.65
N SER A 93 11.23 -5.53 -3.41
CA SER A 93 11.40 -6.96 -3.20
C SER A 93 12.86 -7.37 -3.43
N TYR A 94 13.20 -8.57 -2.97
CA TYR A 94 14.49 -9.18 -3.21
C TYR A 94 14.57 -9.78 -4.62
N ASN A 95 15.79 -9.86 -5.14
CA ASN A 95 16.08 -10.76 -6.24
C ASN A 95 16.06 -12.22 -5.72
N LEU A 96 15.14 -13.03 -6.26
CA LEU A 96 14.92 -14.41 -5.80
C LEU A 96 16.11 -15.35 -6.12
N GLU A 97 16.98 -14.95 -7.03
CA GLU A 97 18.11 -15.79 -7.51
C GLU A 97 19.46 -15.40 -6.87
N GLY A 98 19.47 -14.51 -5.86
CA GLY A 98 20.73 -14.01 -5.28
C GLY A 98 20.76 -13.98 -3.75
N ASP A 99 21.96 -13.80 -3.23
CA ASP A 99 22.27 -13.64 -1.78
C ASP A 99 22.18 -12.16 -1.36
N GLU A 100 21.30 -11.38 -2.02
CA GLU A 100 21.13 -9.96 -1.79
C GLU A 100 20.68 -9.69 -0.35
N THR A 101 21.39 -8.80 0.34
CA THR A 101 21.00 -8.33 1.67
C THR A 101 19.84 -7.31 1.58
N LEU A 102 19.13 -7.09 2.69
CA LEU A 102 18.03 -6.11 2.72
C LEU A 102 18.46 -4.69 2.31
N PRO A 103 19.59 -4.13 2.80
CA PRO A 103 20.07 -2.82 2.34
C PRO A 103 20.40 -2.76 0.84
N GLU A 104 20.98 -3.81 0.28
CA GLU A 104 21.28 -3.89 -1.17
C GLU A 104 20.01 -3.93 -1.99
N ALA A 105 19.02 -4.74 -1.60
CA ALA A 105 17.72 -4.82 -2.26
C ALA A 105 16.98 -3.47 -2.23
N ILE A 106 17.06 -2.73 -1.10
CA ILE A 106 16.50 -1.39 -0.97
C ILE A 106 17.17 -0.41 -1.93
N ASN A 107 18.50 -0.40 -1.98
CA ASN A 107 19.24 0.50 -2.87
C ASN A 107 18.91 0.21 -4.34
N ARG A 108 18.96 -1.05 -4.75
CA ARG A 108 18.58 -1.47 -6.10
C ARG A 108 17.16 -1.02 -6.46
N SER A 109 16.18 -1.24 -5.55
CA SER A 109 14.80 -0.82 -5.79
C SER A 109 14.68 0.70 -5.94
N LYS A 110 15.39 1.47 -5.10
CA LYS A 110 15.43 2.94 -5.20
C LYS A 110 16.03 3.42 -6.52
N GLU A 111 17.14 2.85 -6.95
CA GLU A 111 17.81 3.21 -8.20
C GLU A 111 16.94 2.89 -9.42
N GLN A 112 16.34 1.70 -9.45
CA GLN A 112 15.46 1.29 -10.52
C GLN A 112 14.22 2.19 -10.64
N PHE A 113 13.62 2.57 -9.51
CA PHE A 113 12.46 3.45 -9.54
C PHE A 113 12.86 4.87 -9.93
N ALA A 114 13.89 5.42 -9.31
CA ALA A 114 14.37 6.80 -9.58
C ALA A 114 14.77 7.03 -11.04
N SER A 115 15.26 5.99 -11.72
CA SER A 115 15.67 6.08 -13.12
C SER A 115 14.50 6.07 -14.10
N ASN A 116 13.30 5.64 -13.68
CA ASN A 116 12.19 5.37 -14.58
C ASN A 116 10.87 6.03 -14.16
N ALA A 117 10.75 6.51 -12.92
CA ALA A 117 9.50 7.07 -12.42
C ALA A 117 9.24 8.48 -12.94
N LEU A 118 7.98 8.75 -13.30
CA LEU A 118 7.47 10.07 -13.70
C LEU A 118 6.75 10.81 -12.55
N VAL A 119 6.62 10.18 -11.40
CA VAL A 119 5.96 10.72 -10.19
C VAL A 119 6.86 10.50 -8.98
N ASP A 120 6.59 11.20 -7.90
CA ASP A 120 7.28 10.99 -6.63
C ASP A 120 7.03 9.58 -6.09
N PHE A 121 7.93 9.08 -5.25
CA PHE A 121 7.82 7.75 -4.69
C PHE A 121 8.42 7.59 -3.29
N ALA A 122 7.91 6.61 -2.57
CA ALA A 122 8.50 6.00 -1.38
C ALA A 122 8.44 4.48 -1.54
N PHE A 123 8.87 3.71 -0.53
CA PHE A 123 8.80 2.25 -0.58
C PHE A 123 8.23 1.66 0.70
N HIS A 124 7.37 0.66 0.53
CA HIS A 124 7.27 -0.47 1.45
C HIS A 124 8.23 -1.56 1.02
N PHE A 125 8.68 -2.41 1.93
CA PHE A 125 9.57 -3.50 1.57
C PHE A 125 9.01 -4.86 2.03
N MET A 126 8.93 -5.82 1.09
CA MET A 126 8.49 -7.18 1.41
C MET A 126 9.63 -7.97 2.05
N LEU A 127 9.41 -8.46 3.26
CA LEU A 127 10.34 -9.36 3.92
C LEU A 127 10.00 -10.81 3.56
N GLN A 128 11.02 -11.58 3.25
CA GLN A 128 10.90 -13.02 3.00
C GLN A 128 11.15 -13.82 4.28
N ASN A 129 10.65 -15.05 4.32
CA ASN A 129 10.92 -15.98 5.41
C ASN A 129 12.35 -16.52 5.33
N ARG A 130 13.31 -15.66 5.64
CA ARG A 130 14.75 -15.94 5.67
C ARG A 130 15.35 -15.28 6.90
N PRO A 131 15.94 -16.07 7.85
CA PRO A 131 16.47 -15.51 9.10
C PRO A 131 17.56 -14.43 8.92
N ASP A 132 18.38 -14.56 7.87
CA ASP A 132 19.45 -13.60 7.54
C ASP A 132 18.92 -12.21 7.16
N ILE A 133 17.70 -12.11 6.63
CA ILE A 133 17.07 -10.84 6.24
C ILE A 133 16.86 -9.91 7.44
N LEU A 134 16.47 -10.46 8.59
CA LEU A 134 16.24 -9.65 9.80
C LEU A 134 17.51 -8.96 10.28
N ASN A 135 18.70 -9.51 10.00
CA ASN A 135 19.96 -8.87 10.33
C ASN A 135 20.16 -7.52 9.64
N GLY A 136 19.54 -7.31 8.47
CA GLY A 136 19.60 -6.06 7.72
C GLY A 136 18.55 -5.02 8.14
N LEU A 137 17.56 -5.38 8.98
CA LEU A 137 16.47 -4.48 9.37
C LEU A 137 16.93 -3.21 10.09
N PRO A 138 17.85 -3.23 11.06
CA PRO A 138 18.32 -2.01 11.72
C PRO A 138 18.88 -1.01 10.70
N GLN A 139 19.75 -1.46 9.79
CA GLN A 139 20.30 -0.61 8.75
C GLN A 139 19.23 -0.10 7.78
N ALA A 140 18.28 -0.93 7.39
CA ALA A 140 17.18 -0.55 6.52
C ALA A 140 16.29 0.54 7.15
N LEU A 141 16.04 0.45 8.46
CA LEU A 141 15.32 1.46 9.22
C LEU A 141 16.09 2.80 9.25
N GLU A 142 17.42 2.77 9.39
CA GLU A 142 18.29 3.97 9.30
C GLU A 142 18.31 4.56 7.88
N MET A 143 18.20 3.75 6.84
CA MET A 143 18.05 4.20 5.44
C MET A 143 16.70 4.88 5.16
N GLY A 144 15.81 4.95 6.15
CA GLY A 144 14.51 5.63 6.07
C GLY A 144 13.35 4.77 5.58
N VAL A 145 13.54 3.47 5.32
CA VAL A 145 12.43 2.56 5.06
C VAL A 145 11.79 2.18 6.39
N LYS A 146 10.57 2.64 6.62
CA LYS A 146 9.85 2.49 7.89
C LYS A 146 8.63 1.57 7.79
N SER A 147 8.39 0.97 6.64
CA SER A 147 7.22 0.11 6.40
C SER A 147 7.63 -1.17 5.71
N TYR A 148 7.27 -2.30 6.33
CA TYR A 148 7.63 -3.63 5.88
C TYR A 148 6.41 -4.51 5.77
N LYS A 149 6.38 -5.44 4.79
CA LYS A 149 5.26 -6.35 4.56
C LYS A 149 5.70 -7.80 4.72
N MET A 150 4.88 -8.58 5.44
CA MET A 150 5.04 -10.02 5.58
C MET A 150 3.72 -10.75 5.28
N PHE A 151 3.81 -12.04 5.07
CA PHE A 151 2.68 -12.86 4.62
C PHE A 151 2.42 -14.01 5.60
N MET A 152 1.19 -14.16 6.05
CA MET A 152 0.73 -15.27 6.89
C MET A 152 0.14 -16.41 6.06
N THR A 153 0.24 -16.31 4.74
CA THR A 153 -0.33 -17.23 3.74
C THR A 153 0.71 -17.65 2.70
N TYR A 154 0.26 -18.42 1.69
CA TYR A 154 1.09 -19.00 0.62
C TYR A 154 2.01 -20.13 1.09
N LYS A 155 1.50 -21.07 1.87
CA LYS A 155 2.27 -22.19 2.42
C LYS A 155 3.04 -23.00 1.37
N LYS A 156 2.53 -23.11 0.14
CA LYS A 156 3.22 -23.71 -1.01
C LYS A 156 4.44 -22.90 -1.50
N ARG A 157 4.67 -21.71 -0.92
CA ARG A 157 5.82 -20.82 -1.17
C ARG A 157 6.52 -20.54 0.16
N PRO A 158 7.30 -21.49 0.70
CA PRO A 158 7.84 -21.40 2.06
C PRO A 158 8.78 -20.21 2.27
N TRP A 159 9.34 -19.68 1.22
CA TRP A 159 10.14 -18.45 1.25
C TRP A 159 9.30 -17.18 1.44
N ARG A 160 7.98 -17.25 1.23
CA ARG A 160 7.05 -16.09 1.36
C ARG A 160 6.24 -16.15 2.64
N MET A 161 5.67 -17.32 3.00
CA MET A 161 4.90 -17.46 4.22
C MET A 161 5.82 -17.39 5.44
N CYS A 162 5.50 -16.49 6.36
CA CYS A 162 6.23 -16.28 7.60
C CYS A 162 5.50 -16.93 8.78
N ASP A 163 6.24 -17.62 9.64
CA ASP A 163 5.71 -18.17 10.89
C ASP A 163 5.60 -17.09 11.96
N ASP A 164 4.75 -17.31 12.96
CA ASP A 164 4.39 -16.30 13.96
C ASP A 164 5.59 -15.82 14.79
N ASP A 165 6.54 -16.71 15.12
CA ASP A 165 7.78 -16.35 15.84
C ASP A 165 8.67 -15.42 15.01
N TYR A 166 8.81 -15.70 13.71
CA TYR A 166 9.55 -14.85 12.79
C TYR A 166 8.89 -13.48 12.61
N ILE A 167 7.55 -13.45 12.51
CA ILE A 167 6.77 -12.19 12.43
C ILE A 167 6.95 -11.38 13.70
N CYS A 168 6.83 -11.99 14.89
CA CYS A 168 7.01 -11.30 16.16
C CYS A 168 8.41 -10.68 16.28
N ASN A 169 9.46 -11.42 15.95
CA ASN A 169 10.83 -10.92 15.96
C ASN A 169 11.01 -9.71 15.02
N ALA A 170 10.50 -9.80 13.79
CA ALA A 170 10.51 -8.67 12.86
C ALA A 170 9.73 -7.46 13.38
N MET A 171 8.56 -7.70 14.00
CA MET A 171 7.72 -6.64 14.57
C MET A 171 8.42 -5.91 15.70
N GLU A 172 9.11 -6.59 16.61
CA GLU A 172 9.90 -5.96 17.68
C GLU A 172 11.00 -5.05 17.10
N MET A 173 11.72 -5.53 16.09
CA MET A 173 12.76 -4.74 15.43
C MET A 173 12.19 -3.52 14.71
N VAL A 174 11.08 -3.68 13.98
CA VAL A 174 10.40 -2.61 13.27
C VAL A 174 9.85 -1.57 14.25
N ALA A 175 9.26 -2.00 15.36
CA ALA A 175 8.75 -1.11 16.41
C ALA A 175 9.86 -0.27 17.03
N SER A 176 11.01 -0.88 17.35
CA SER A 176 12.16 -0.19 17.92
C SER A 176 12.72 0.91 17.01
N GLY A 177 12.61 0.72 15.69
CA GLY A 177 13.00 1.70 14.67
C GLY A 177 11.91 2.72 14.31
N GLY A 178 10.75 2.69 14.99
CA GLY A 178 9.63 3.60 14.71
C GLY A 178 8.91 3.31 13.40
N GLY A 179 8.93 2.05 12.96
CA GLY A 179 8.28 1.60 11.73
C GLY A 179 6.88 1.02 11.93
N VAL A 180 6.31 0.50 10.85
CA VAL A 180 5.01 -0.18 10.79
C VAL A 180 5.16 -1.53 10.07
N MET A 181 4.50 -2.56 10.61
CA MET A 181 4.42 -3.87 9.96
C MET A 181 3.10 -4.01 9.22
N GLN A 182 3.18 -4.26 7.93
CA GLN A 182 2.05 -4.62 7.08
C GLN A 182 1.94 -6.14 7.02
N LEU A 183 0.73 -6.68 7.17
CA LEU A 183 0.49 -8.11 7.13
C LEU A 183 -0.59 -8.48 6.12
N HIS A 184 -0.25 -9.42 5.24
CA HIS A 184 -1.24 -10.15 4.45
C HIS A 184 -1.84 -11.23 5.35
N CYS A 185 -3.03 -10.96 5.84
CA CYS A 185 -3.68 -11.74 6.90
C CYS A 185 -4.63 -12.78 6.32
N GLU A 186 -4.11 -13.91 5.94
CA GLU A 186 -4.88 -15.14 5.67
C GLU A 186 -4.17 -16.32 6.33
N SER A 187 -4.94 -17.26 6.87
CA SER A 187 -4.36 -18.45 7.51
C SER A 187 -3.90 -19.47 6.48
N GLY A 188 -2.63 -19.39 6.07
CA GLY A 188 -2.07 -20.25 5.01
C GLY A 188 -2.18 -21.75 5.31
N ASN A 189 -2.12 -22.15 6.58
CA ASN A 189 -2.31 -23.56 6.99
C ASN A 189 -3.75 -24.03 6.78
N ILE A 190 -4.72 -23.17 7.10
CA ILE A 190 -6.15 -23.47 6.91
C ILE A 190 -6.50 -23.53 5.43
N ILE A 191 -6.03 -22.52 4.67
CA ILE A 191 -6.28 -22.45 3.23
C ILE A 191 -5.70 -23.68 2.52
N GLU A 192 -4.46 -24.07 2.80
CA GLU A 192 -3.88 -25.28 2.20
C GLU A 192 -4.67 -26.54 2.55
N TYR A 193 -5.12 -26.66 3.80
CA TYR A 193 -5.98 -27.79 4.20
C TYR A 193 -7.28 -27.84 3.40
N LEU A 194 -7.96 -26.68 3.27
CA LEU A 194 -9.23 -26.58 2.54
C LEU A 194 -9.03 -26.79 1.04
N GLU A 195 -7.99 -26.23 0.43
CA GLU A 195 -7.63 -26.48 -0.97
C GLU A 195 -7.44 -27.99 -1.24
N ASN A 196 -6.62 -28.65 -0.43
CA ASN A 196 -6.33 -30.07 -0.60
C ASN A 196 -7.59 -30.92 -0.44
N LYS A 197 -8.46 -30.59 0.52
CA LYS A 197 -9.75 -31.25 0.72
C LYS A 197 -10.66 -31.10 -0.49
N LEU A 198 -10.84 -29.86 -0.97
CA LEU A 198 -11.69 -29.58 -2.13
C LEU A 198 -11.19 -30.29 -3.39
N ILE A 199 -9.89 -30.28 -3.64
CA ILE A 199 -9.26 -31.02 -4.76
C ILE A 199 -9.53 -32.52 -4.65
N ALA A 200 -9.38 -33.11 -3.46
CA ALA A 200 -9.64 -34.55 -3.25
C ALA A 200 -11.12 -34.93 -3.44
N GLU A 201 -12.04 -34.00 -3.18
CA GLU A 201 -13.47 -34.14 -3.41
C GLU A 201 -13.91 -33.83 -4.85
N GLY A 202 -12.98 -33.44 -5.74
CA GLY A 202 -13.24 -33.12 -7.15
C GLY A 202 -13.74 -31.68 -7.39
N HIS A 203 -13.69 -30.82 -6.38
CA HIS A 203 -14.07 -29.41 -6.46
C HIS A 203 -12.88 -28.57 -6.96
N THR A 204 -12.77 -28.41 -8.28
CA THR A 204 -11.66 -27.71 -8.93
C THR A 204 -12.11 -26.58 -9.86
N HIS A 205 -13.43 -26.30 -9.87
CA HIS A 205 -13.95 -25.20 -10.66
C HIS A 205 -13.60 -23.84 -10.02
N PRO A 206 -13.39 -22.76 -10.78
CA PRO A 206 -13.09 -21.44 -10.22
C PRO A 206 -14.07 -20.96 -9.14
N THR A 207 -15.36 -21.30 -9.25
CA THR A 207 -16.37 -20.97 -8.25
C THR A 207 -16.21 -21.70 -6.91
N ASP A 208 -15.32 -22.70 -6.82
CA ASP A 208 -14.99 -23.35 -5.55
C ASP A 208 -13.90 -22.59 -4.77
N PHE A 209 -13.21 -21.63 -5.40
CA PHE A 209 -12.12 -20.89 -4.79
C PHE A 209 -12.52 -20.18 -3.47
N PRO A 210 -13.66 -19.48 -3.35
CA PRO A 210 -14.07 -18.86 -2.09
C PRO A 210 -14.27 -19.86 -0.93
N ARG A 211 -14.53 -21.13 -1.24
CA ARG A 211 -14.63 -22.21 -0.23
C ARG A 211 -13.26 -22.61 0.34
N ALA A 212 -12.19 -22.39 -0.44
CA ALA A 212 -10.82 -22.61 0.03
C ALA A 212 -10.29 -21.42 0.85
N CYS A 213 -10.78 -20.20 0.55
CA CYS A 213 -10.39 -18.95 1.22
C CYS A 213 -11.61 -18.30 1.89
N PRO A 214 -12.19 -18.92 2.93
CA PRO A 214 -13.39 -18.38 3.57
C PRO A 214 -13.08 -17.20 4.48
N ASP A 215 -14.05 -16.32 4.68
CA ASP A 215 -13.95 -15.10 5.49
C ASP A 215 -13.31 -15.31 6.87
N TRP A 216 -13.64 -16.44 7.53
CA TRP A 216 -13.11 -16.75 8.85
C TRP A 216 -11.62 -17.11 8.85
N ALA A 217 -11.04 -17.51 7.71
CA ALA A 217 -9.60 -17.76 7.60
C ALA A 217 -8.81 -16.46 7.53
N GLU A 218 -9.38 -15.40 6.96
CA GLU A 218 -8.83 -14.04 7.01
C GLU A 218 -9.01 -13.47 8.43
N GLU A 219 -10.20 -13.58 9.01
CA GLU A 219 -10.50 -13.11 10.38
C GLU A 219 -9.56 -13.73 11.43
N GLU A 220 -9.30 -15.03 11.36
CA GLU A 220 -8.39 -15.75 12.26
C GLU A 220 -6.97 -15.15 12.16
N ALA A 221 -6.45 -14.96 10.96
CA ALA A 221 -5.13 -14.38 10.76
C ALA A 221 -5.06 -12.92 11.22
N ILE A 222 -6.09 -12.13 10.98
CA ILE A 222 -6.19 -10.75 11.50
C ILE A 222 -6.15 -10.73 13.03
N ASN A 223 -6.88 -11.64 13.67
CA ASN A 223 -6.86 -11.72 15.14
C ASN A 223 -5.44 -12.04 15.67
N ARG A 224 -4.71 -12.96 15.05
CA ARG A 224 -3.30 -13.23 15.41
C ARG A 224 -2.42 -12.00 15.16
N ALA A 225 -2.55 -11.34 14.01
CA ALA A 225 -1.80 -10.13 13.68
C ALA A 225 -1.99 -9.02 14.71
N VAL A 226 -3.22 -8.77 15.13
CA VAL A 226 -3.57 -7.80 16.15
C VAL A 226 -2.94 -8.17 17.52
N GLN A 227 -2.99 -9.45 17.91
CA GLN A 227 -2.38 -9.90 19.17
C GLN A 227 -0.86 -9.79 19.13
N MET A 228 -0.21 -10.15 18.02
CA MET A 228 1.24 -9.97 17.85
C MET A 228 1.62 -8.49 17.89
N GLY A 229 0.85 -7.61 17.25
CA GLY A 229 1.05 -6.15 17.29
C GLY A 229 0.94 -5.59 18.70
N ALA A 230 -0.02 -6.06 19.49
CA ALA A 230 -0.18 -5.67 20.89
C ALA A 230 0.99 -6.14 21.76
N ALA A 231 1.42 -7.39 21.58
CA ALA A 231 2.49 -8.00 22.38
C ALA A 231 3.87 -7.37 22.10
N THR A 232 4.16 -7.05 20.84
CA THR A 232 5.44 -6.45 20.41
C THR A 232 5.46 -4.93 20.49
N GLY A 233 4.29 -4.29 20.68
CA GLY A 233 4.14 -2.83 20.62
C GLY A 233 4.30 -2.27 19.19
N CYS A 234 4.30 -3.11 18.16
CA CYS A 234 4.47 -2.70 16.77
C CYS A 234 3.18 -2.12 16.20
N PRO A 235 3.21 -0.94 15.58
CA PRO A 235 2.12 -0.48 14.74
C PRO A 235 1.86 -1.49 13.63
N THR A 236 0.62 -1.92 13.49
CA THR A 236 0.23 -2.98 12.55
C THR A 236 -0.70 -2.45 11.50
N TYR A 237 -0.50 -2.85 10.26
CA TYR A 237 -1.34 -2.47 9.12
C TYR A 237 -1.82 -3.73 8.40
N VAL A 238 -3.12 -3.98 8.44
CA VAL A 238 -3.74 -5.09 7.71
C VAL A 238 -4.03 -4.61 6.30
N VAL A 239 -3.33 -5.20 5.30
CA VAL A 239 -3.48 -4.80 3.90
C VAL A 239 -4.71 -5.45 3.27
N HIS A 240 -5.30 -4.77 2.27
CA HIS A 240 -6.37 -5.26 1.39
C HIS A 240 -7.46 -6.10 2.10
N LEU A 241 -7.95 -5.64 3.25
CA LEU A 241 -9.02 -6.28 4.00
C LEU A 241 -10.24 -6.56 3.12
N SER A 242 -10.70 -7.82 3.09
CA SER A 242 -11.82 -8.24 2.25
C SER A 242 -13.05 -8.70 3.04
N THR A 243 -12.91 -9.02 4.34
CA THR A 243 -13.99 -9.54 5.17
C THR A 243 -14.49 -8.56 6.23
N HIS A 244 -15.80 -8.55 6.44
CA HIS A 244 -16.41 -7.79 7.52
C HIS A 244 -16.06 -8.36 8.90
N LEU A 245 -15.82 -9.67 9.03
CA LEU A 245 -15.39 -10.29 10.28
C LEU A 245 -14.04 -9.73 10.76
N GLY A 246 -13.09 -9.58 9.82
CA GLY A 246 -11.80 -8.95 10.11
C GLY A 246 -11.92 -7.48 10.47
N LEU A 247 -12.82 -6.74 9.82
CA LEU A 247 -13.08 -5.34 10.16
C LEU A 247 -13.53 -5.18 11.61
N GLU A 248 -14.42 -6.04 12.12
CA GLU A 248 -14.86 -6.01 13.50
C GLU A 248 -13.70 -6.28 14.48
N ARG A 249 -12.77 -7.18 14.15
CA ARG A 249 -11.56 -7.41 14.96
C ARG A 249 -10.66 -6.17 15.02
N ILE A 250 -10.47 -5.49 13.90
CA ILE A 250 -9.68 -4.27 13.84
C ILE A 250 -10.34 -3.16 14.66
N LYS A 251 -11.65 -2.94 14.52
CA LYS A 251 -12.41 -1.95 15.30
C LYS A 251 -12.33 -2.23 16.80
N GLN A 252 -12.43 -3.49 17.20
CA GLN A 252 -12.26 -3.89 18.59
C GLN A 252 -10.87 -3.54 19.11
N ALA A 253 -9.81 -3.86 18.37
CA ALA A 253 -8.44 -3.51 18.73
C ALA A 253 -8.23 -2.00 18.84
N GLN A 254 -8.75 -1.23 17.89
CA GLN A 254 -8.71 0.24 17.94
C GLN A 254 -9.42 0.80 19.16
N SER A 255 -10.57 0.22 19.56
CA SER A 255 -11.31 0.64 20.77
C SER A 255 -10.53 0.40 22.06
N LEU A 256 -9.58 -0.54 22.04
CA LEU A 256 -8.65 -0.82 23.14
C LEU A 256 -7.36 0.02 23.07
N GLY A 257 -7.28 0.98 22.14
CA GLY A 257 -6.13 1.87 21.99
C GLY A 257 -4.94 1.25 21.23
N GLN A 258 -5.11 0.11 20.59
CA GLN A 258 -4.04 -0.49 19.78
C GLN A 258 -3.80 0.29 18.48
N ARG A 259 -2.54 0.40 18.10
CA ARG A 259 -2.12 1.06 16.86
C ARG A 259 -2.26 0.09 15.68
N VAL A 260 -3.48 -0.09 15.21
CA VAL A 260 -3.79 -0.94 14.05
C VAL A 260 -4.63 -0.16 13.04
N TRP A 261 -4.29 -0.30 11.77
CA TRP A 261 -4.98 0.29 10.62
C TRP A 261 -5.22 -0.78 9.55
N THR A 262 -6.06 -0.45 8.60
CA THR A 262 -6.33 -1.31 7.45
C THR A 262 -6.69 -0.49 6.23
N GLU A 263 -6.57 -1.11 5.08
CA GLU A 263 -7.05 -0.64 3.79
C GLU A 263 -7.93 -1.72 3.14
N THR A 264 -8.73 -1.33 2.17
CA THR A 264 -9.45 -2.25 1.27
C THR A 264 -9.22 -1.85 -0.17
N CYS A 265 -9.57 -2.71 -1.11
CA CYS A 265 -9.42 -2.46 -2.52
C CYS A 265 -10.75 -1.99 -3.14
N PRO A 266 -10.76 -1.05 -4.11
CA PRO A 266 -11.98 -0.59 -4.75
C PRO A 266 -12.81 -1.71 -5.35
N GLN A 267 -12.18 -2.75 -5.92
CA GLN A 267 -12.87 -3.90 -6.51
C GLN A 267 -13.66 -4.71 -5.47
N TYR A 268 -13.23 -4.75 -4.20
CA TYR A 268 -13.96 -5.45 -3.13
C TYR A 268 -15.27 -4.76 -2.75
N LEU A 269 -15.40 -3.48 -3.07
CA LEU A 269 -16.63 -2.71 -2.85
C LEU A 269 -17.63 -2.85 -4.01
N LEU A 270 -17.20 -3.34 -5.17
CA LEU A 270 -17.98 -3.35 -6.41
C LEU A 270 -18.26 -4.76 -6.93
N LEU A 271 -17.37 -5.72 -6.63
CA LEU A 271 -17.42 -7.10 -7.13
C LEU A 271 -17.63 -8.09 -5.98
N SER A 272 -18.11 -9.27 -6.30
CA SER A 272 -18.27 -10.38 -5.38
C SER A 272 -17.79 -11.68 -6.02
N ASP A 273 -17.74 -12.77 -5.25
CA ASP A 273 -17.42 -14.11 -5.72
C ASP A 273 -18.35 -14.62 -6.84
N ALA A 274 -19.56 -14.04 -6.97
CA ALA A 274 -20.47 -14.31 -8.08
C ALA A 274 -19.86 -13.99 -9.45
N GLU A 275 -18.87 -13.10 -9.53
CA GLU A 275 -18.17 -12.80 -10.78
C GLU A 275 -17.36 -14.01 -11.28
N MET A 276 -16.93 -14.91 -10.40
CA MET A 276 -16.24 -16.14 -10.82
C MET A 276 -17.11 -17.06 -11.69
N ALA A 277 -18.42 -17.03 -11.51
CA ALA A 277 -19.35 -17.78 -12.38
C ALA A 277 -19.42 -17.18 -13.79
N LYS A 278 -19.11 -15.87 -13.96
CA LYS A 278 -19.20 -15.16 -15.25
C LYS A 278 -17.90 -15.18 -16.02
N VAL A 279 -16.78 -14.90 -15.35
CA VAL A 279 -15.48 -14.70 -16.00
C VAL A 279 -14.39 -15.69 -15.53
N GLY A 280 -14.74 -16.64 -14.69
CA GLY A 280 -13.83 -17.70 -14.23
C GLY A 280 -12.62 -17.17 -13.47
N PRO A 281 -11.41 -17.69 -13.74
CA PRO A 281 -10.19 -17.34 -13.03
C PRO A 281 -9.81 -15.85 -13.12
N LEU A 282 -10.35 -15.11 -14.09
CA LEU A 282 -10.08 -13.68 -14.25
C LEU A 282 -10.67 -12.82 -13.12
N ALA A 283 -11.63 -13.36 -12.36
CA ALA A 283 -12.17 -12.70 -11.18
C ALA A 283 -11.36 -12.99 -9.90
N LYS A 284 -10.38 -13.91 -9.96
CA LYS A 284 -9.59 -14.27 -8.80
C LYS A 284 -8.61 -13.15 -8.47
N ILE A 285 -8.69 -12.67 -7.23
CA ILE A 285 -7.71 -11.81 -6.59
C ILE A 285 -7.18 -12.59 -5.39
N GLY A 286 -5.87 -12.77 -5.28
CA GLY A 286 -5.30 -13.57 -4.21
C GLY A 286 -3.86 -13.21 -3.88
#